data_c7591207ad7d6af1b574c7a8f6b3828e
#
_entry.id   c7591207ad7d6af1b574c7a8f6b3828e
#
_cell.length_a   1.000
_cell.length_b   1.000
_cell.length_c   1.000
_cell.angle_alpha   90.00
_cell.angle_beta   90.00
_cell.angle_gamma   90.00
#
_symmetry.space_group_name_H-M   'P 1'
#
loop_
_entity.id
_entity.type
_entity.pdbx_description
1 polymer ?
#
loop_
_entity_poly.entity_id
_entity_poly.type
_entity_poly.pdbx_seq_one_letter_code
_entity_poly.pdbx_strand_id
1 'polypeptide(L)'
;EIPSSLVGSEMCIRDRAPFLTATFAPIFIGAAVAWNDLREAGLDSSWSWRMFWLVLGGASLAQVATNASNDYFDHTSNADEINKVPSPFNGGSRVIQVGLMTPGQVLITALLSIAGTVAIGLYLNQQVSGSFFGNTPILWTGIIGTFLALGYTGDPVRLGYKGFGEIAIALGFGPVMVMGAHYVLTASIHENVISNWNWIEALIASVPIAILVMLIVWINQFQDAPSDAAVGKNTWVVRTAEKGEWMKLEKPLRLYK
;
A
#
# COMPACT_ATOMS: atom_id res chain seq x y z
N GLU A 1 -23.50 12.02 27.72
CA GLU A 1 -23.21 10.76 26.99
C GLU A 1 -22.94 11.11 25.53
N ILE A 2 -21.73 10.85 25.03
CA ILE A 2 -21.39 11.04 23.62
C ILE A 2 -22.10 9.94 22.83
N PRO A 3 -22.85 10.26 21.76
CA PRO A 3 -23.53 9.26 20.94
C PRO A 3 -22.52 8.21 20.45
N SER A 4 -22.86 6.93 20.61
CA SER A 4 -22.01 5.80 20.21
C SER A 4 -21.58 5.84 18.72
N SER A 5 -22.39 6.50 17.87
CA SER A 5 -22.09 6.75 16.47
C SER A 5 -20.93 7.71 16.23
N LEU A 6 -20.75 8.73 17.10
CA LEU A 6 -19.62 9.67 17.02
C LEU A 6 -18.30 9.02 17.48
N VAL A 7 -18.37 8.21 18.54
CA VAL A 7 -17.21 7.45 19.02
C VAL A 7 -16.74 6.45 17.96
N GLY A 8 -17.66 5.80 17.25
CA GLY A 8 -17.33 4.89 16.16
C GLY A 8 -16.69 5.59 14.97
N SER A 9 -17.18 6.76 14.56
CA SER A 9 -16.65 7.51 13.41
C SER A 9 -15.25 8.10 13.69
N GLU A 10 -15.03 8.66 14.89
CA GLU A 10 -13.72 9.16 15.29
C GLU A 10 -12.68 8.03 15.41
N MET A 11 -13.10 6.85 15.89
CA MET A 11 -12.23 5.68 15.98
C MET A 11 -11.83 5.19 14.59
N CYS A 12 -12.75 5.08 13.63
CA CYS A 12 -12.45 4.65 12.26
C CYS A 12 -11.52 5.60 11.50
N ILE A 13 -11.68 6.92 11.67
CA ILE A 13 -10.81 7.92 11.03
C ILE A 13 -9.42 7.89 11.69
N ARG A 14 -9.34 7.79 13.02
CA ARG A 14 -8.09 7.77 13.77
C ARG A 14 -7.26 6.51 13.47
N ASP A 15 -7.90 5.38 13.24
CA ASP A 15 -7.23 4.09 13.05
C ASP A 15 -6.62 3.94 11.65
N ARG A 16 -7.11 4.70 10.64
CA ARG A 16 -6.59 4.64 9.26
C ARG A 16 -5.66 5.79 8.86
N ALA A 17 -5.70 6.92 9.57
CA ALA A 17 -4.77 8.03 9.32
C ALA A 17 -3.29 7.61 9.41
N PRO A 18 -2.86 6.73 10.36
CA PRO A 18 -1.48 6.23 10.40
C PRO A 18 -1.08 5.44 9.14
N PHE A 19 -1.99 4.74 8.47
CA PHE A 19 -1.68 3.98 7.26
C PHE A 19 -1.40 4.87 6.03
N LEU A 20 -1.92 6.11 6.00
CA LEU A 20 -1.54 7.07 4.96
C LEU A 20 -0.08 7.52 5.11
N THR A 21 0.46 7.54 6.32
CA THR A 21 1.89 7.84 6.52
C THR A 21 2.78 6.79 5.88
N ALA A 22 2.35 5.53 5.84
CA ALA A 22 3.05 4.46 5.13
C ALA A 22 3.12 4.71 3.63
N THR A 23 2.15 5.45 3.04
CA THR A 23 2.18 5.88 1.64
C THR A 23 3.05 7.13 1.45
N PHE A 24 2.98 8.09 2.36
CA PHE A 24 3.72 9.34 2.21
C PHE A 24 5.23 9.13 2.32
N ALA A 25 5.70 8.30 3.25
CA ALA A 25 7.12 8.07 3.48
C ALA A 25 7.86 7.57 2.22
N PRO A 26 7.42 6.53 1.49
CA PRO A 26 8.07 6.11 0.24
C PRO A 26 8.07 7.20 -0.83
N ILE A 27 6.98 7.96 -0.97
CA ILE A 27 6.92 9.05 -1.96
C ILE A 27 7.91 10.17 -1.61
N PHE A 28 8.02 10.53 -0.32
CA PHE A 28 9.03 11.51 0.11
C PHE A 28 10.46 11.01 -0.08
N ILE A 29 10.72 9.70 0.13
CA ILE A 29 12.05 9.11 -0.14
C ILE A 29 12.36 9.20 -1.63
N GLY A 30 11.44 8.77 -2.50
CA GLY A 30 11.63 8.86 -3.95
C GLY A 30 11.81 10.32 -4.43
N ALA A 31 11.07 11.25 -3.84
CA ALA A 31 11.20 12.68 -4.11
C ALA A 31 12.53 13.26 -3.62
N ALA A 32 13.03 12.84 -2.47
CA ALA A 32 14.32 13.29 -1.93
C ALA A 32 15.49 12.82 -2.81
N VAL A 33 15.48 11.55 -3.26
CA VAL A 33 16.48 11.04 -4.19
C VAL A 33 16.39 11.78 -5.51
N ALA A 34 15.19 11.99 -6.07
CA ALA A 34 14.99 12.76 -7.30
C ALA A 34 15.48 14.20 -7.19
N TRP A 35 15.26 14.84 -6.06
CA TRP A 35 15.77 16.19 -5.80
C TRP A 35 17.30 16.23 -5.79
N ASN A 36 17.94 15.22 -5.16
CA ASN A 36 19.39 15.10 -5.16
C ASN A 36 19.96 14.95 -6.58
N ASP A 37 19.39 14.05 -7.39
CA ASP A 37 19.81 13.82 -8.77
C ASP A 37 19.66 15.08 -9.64
N LEU A 38 18.54 15.79 -9.53
CA LEU A 38 18.30 17.06 -10.23
C LEU A 38 19.36 18.11 -9.87
N ARG A 39 19.70 18.19 -8.58
CA ARG A 39 20.68 19.13 -8.06
C ARG A 39 22.09 18.79 -8.52
N GLU A 40 22.49 17.53 -8.51
CA GLU A 40 23.78 17.07 -9.02
C GLU A 40 23.93 17.30 -10.54
N ALA A 41 22.81 17.19 -11.27
CA ALA A 41 22.77 17.50 -12.70
C ALA A 41 22.72 19.02 -13.01
N GLY A 42 22.60 19.89 -12.00
CA GLY A 42 22.41 21.34 -12.19
C GLY A 42 21.04 21.71 -12.74
N LEU A 43 20.06 20.86 -12.56
CA LEU A 43 18.67 20.97 -13.05
C LEU A 43 17.65 21.15 -11.92
N ASP A 44 18.05 21.67 -10.78
CA ASP A 44 17.20 21.91 -9.61
C ASP A 44 15.99 22.81 -9.94
N SER A 45 16.12 23.75 -10.87
CA SER A 45 15.02 24.57 -11.38
C SER A 45 13.96 23.76 -12.15
N SER A 46 14.26 22.55 -12.57
CA SER A 46 13.34 21.64 -13.26
C SER A 46 12.41 20.88 -12.32
N TRP A 47 12.56 21.05 -10.99
CA TRP A 47 11.65 20.47 -10.03
C TRP A 47 10.19 20.87 -10.27
N SER A 48 9.31 19.87 -10.33
CA SER A 48 7.88 20.11 -10.59
C SER A 48 7.01 19.73 -9.39
N TRP A 49 6.58 20.73 -8.64
CA TRP A 49 5.61 20.56 -7.56
C TRP A 49 4.28 19.95 -8.05
N ARG A 50 3.86 20.26 -9.29
CA ARG A 50 2.67 19.64 -9.88
C ARG A 50 2.83 18.14 -10.01
N MET A 51 3.96 17.65 -10.51
CA MET A 51 4.22 16.22 -10.63
C MET A 51 4.31 15.56 -9.26
N PHE A 52 4.97 16.21 -8.31
CA PHE A 52 5.04 15.71 -6.92
C PHE A 52 3.65 15.50 -6.31
N TRP A 53 2.75 16.50 -6.40
CA TRP A 53 1.40 16.38 -5.84
C TRP A 53 0.54 15.36 -6.58
N LEU A 54 0.72 15.19 -7.89
CA LEU A 54 0.04 14.16 -8.67
C LEU A 54 0.52 12.75 -8.26
N VAL A 55 1.82 12.55 -8.11
CA VAL A 55 2.38 11.27 -7.61
C VAL A 55 1.84 10.95 -6.22
N LEU A 56 1.90 11.91 -5.30
CA LEU A 56 1.39 11.74 -3.95
C LEU A 56 -0.12 11.47 -3.93
N GLY A 57 -0.90 12.19 -4.72
CA GLY A 57 -2.34 11.99 -4.86
C GLY A 57 -2.69 10.62 -5.45
N GLY A 58 -2.00 10.21 -6.52
CA GLY A 58 -2.18 8.89 -7.14
C GLY A 58 -1.85 7.75 -6.19
N ALA A 59 -0.74 7.85 -5.45
CA ALA A 59 -0.35 6.87 -4.45
C ALA A 59 -1.35 6.82 -3.28
N SER A 60 -1.86 7.97 -2.84
CA SER A 60 -2.89 8.04 -1.79
C SER A 60 -4.20 7.39 -2.22
N LEU A 61 -4.65 7.60 -3.47
CA LEU A 61 -5.82 6.92 -4.02
C LEU A 61 -5.58 5.41 -4.14
N ALA A 62 -4.38 4.97 -4.53
CA ALA A 62 -4.03 3.55 -4.55
C ALA A 62 -4.12 2.93 -3.15
N GLN A 63 -3.68 3.66 -2.12
CA GLN A 63 -3.80 3.22 -0.72
C GLN A 63 -5.26 3.10 -0.28
N VAL A 64 -6.09 4.09 -0.59
CA VAL A 64 -7.53 4.04 -0.30
C VAL A 64 -8.19 2.86 -1.01
N ALA A 65 -7.85 2.65 -2.29
CA ALA A 65 -8.35 1.53 -3.09
C ALA A 65 -7.99 0.18 -2.46
N THR A 66 -6.72 0.01 -2.06
CA THR A 66 -6.24 -1.22 -1.43
C THR A 66 -6.95 -1.49 -0.11
N ASN A 67 -7.07 -0.47 0.75
CA ASN A 67 -7.73 -0.59 2.03
C ASN A 67 -9.23 -0.91 1.89
N ALA A 68 -9.95 -0.20 1.00
CA ALA A 68 -11.35 -0.44 0.78
C ALA A 68 -11.61 -1.83 0.13
N SER A 69 -10.75 -2.25 -0.80
CA SER A 69 -10.81 -3.60 -1.37
C SER A 69 -10.59 -4.66 -0.29
N ASN A 70 -9.61 -4.46 0.60
CA ASN A 70 -9.34 -5.38 1.69
C ASN A 70 -10.55 -5.49 2.62
N ASP A 71 -11.12 -4.37 3.06
CA ASP A 71 -12.31 -4.35 3.92
C ASP A 71 -13.52 -5.07 3.28
N TYR A 72 -13.71 -4.89 1.96
CA TYR A 72 -14.77 -5.58 1.23
C TYR A 72 -14.55 -7.10 1.16
N PHE A 73 -13.33 -7.55 0.81
CA PHE A 73 -13.03 -8.98 0.69
C PHE A 73 -12.95 -9.67 2.05
N ASP A 74 -12.41 -9.04 3.08
CA ASP A 74 -12.37 -9.60 4.44
C ASP A 74 -13.77 -9.69 5.06
N HIS A 75 -14.68 -8.76 4.74
CA HIS A 75 -16.10 -8.88 5.06
C HIS A 75 -16.75 -10.06 4.30
N THR A 76 -16.58 -10.18 2.99
CA THR A 76 -17.20 -11.27 2.20
C THR A 76 -16.66 -12.65 2.56
N SER A 77 -15.43 -12.75 3.07
CA SER A 77 -14.84 -14.00 3.60
C SER A 77 -15.15 -14.28 5.05
N ASN A 78 -15.89 -13.40 5.75
CA ASN A 78 -16.18 -13.42 7.19
C ASN A 78 -14.92 -13.33 8.08
N ALA A 79 -13.78 -12.90 7.57
CA ALA A 79 -12.56 -12.75 8.36
C ALA A 79 -12.74 -11.73 9.48
N ASP A 80 -13.38 -10.61 9.16
CA ASP A 80 -13.65 -9.51 10.09
C ASP A 80 -14.71 -9.88 11.15
N GLU A 81 -15.71 -10.69 10.81
CA GLU A 81 -16.75 -11.12 11.73
C GLU A 81 -16.22 -12.11 12.81
N ILE A 82 -15.25 -12.92 12.44
CA ILE A 82 -14.62 -13.88 13.36
C ILE A 82 -13.70 -13.18 14.37
N ASN A 83 -13.09 -12.06 13.99
CA ASN A 83 -12.21 -11.30 14.86
C ASN A 83 -13.01 -10.58 15.97
N LYS A 84 -13.00 -11.17 17.19
CA LYS A 84 -13.73 -10.67 18.36
C LYS A 84 -12.98 -9.63 19.19
N VAL A 85 -11.69 -9.43 18.94
CA VAL A 85 -10.83 -8.51 19.71
C VAL A 85 -10.21 -7.50 18.75
N PRO A 86 -10.99 -6.53 18.23
CA PRO A 86 -10.45 -5.50 17.37
C PRO A 86 -9.56 -4.55 18.15
N SER A 87 -8.48 -4.10 17.53
CA SER A 87 -7.64 -3.04 18.05
C SER A 87 -7.40 -1.98 16.96
N PRO A 88 -6.89 -0.79 17.29
CA PRO A 88 -6.53 0.22 16.29
C PRO A 88 -5.53 -0.26 15.23
N PHE A 89 -4.92 -1.39 15.42
CA PHE A 89 -3.86 -1.91 14.56
C PHE A 89 -4.24 -3.20 13.81
N ASN A 90 -5.42 -3.79 14.09
CA ASN A 90 -5.84 -5.05 13.47
C ASN A 90 -7.33 -5.04 13.05
N GLY A 91 -7.72 -6.02 12.23
CA GLY A 91 -9.13 -6.30 11.91
C GLY A 91 -9.80 -5.32 10.96
N GLY A 92 -9.05 -4.70 10.05
CA GLY A 92 -9.60 -3.80 9.04
C GLY A 92 -10.14 -2.48 9.62
N SER A 93 -10.83 -1.66 8.79
CA SER A 93 -11.43 -0.40 9.24
C SER A 93 -12.74 -0.61 10.02
N ARG A 94 -13.34 -1.79 9.86
CA ARG A 94 -14.63 -2.18 10.45
C ARG A 94 -15.80 -1.23 10.10
N VAL A 95 -15.65 -0.37 9.10
CA VAL A 95 -16.70 0.58 8.68
C VAL A 95 -18.00 -0.12 8.29
N ILE A 96 -17.90 -1.37 7.79
CA ILE A 96 -19.05 -2.21 7.45
C ILE A 96 -19.67 -2.76 8.74
N GLN A 97 -18.87 -3.33 9.64
CA GLN A 97 -19.34 -3.98 10.87
C GLN A 97 -19.98 -3.00 11.85
N VAL A 98 -19.50 -1.75 11.90
CA VAL A 98 -20.12 -0.68 12.72
C VAL A 98 -21.27 0.05 12.01
N GLY A 99 -21.59 -0.35 10.76
CA GLY A 99 -22.73 0.20 10.01
C GLY A 99 -22.52 1.61 9.46
N LEU A 100 -21.29 2.11 9.39
CA LEU A 100 -20.98 3.43 8.81
C LEU A 100 -21.04 3.43 7.29
N MET A 101 -20.69 2.32 6.66
CA MET A 101 -20.79 2.12 5.21
C MET A 101 -21.38 0.75 4.89
N THR A 102 -22.18 0.68 3.84
CA THR A 102 -22.60 -0.61 3.29
C THR A 102 -21.46 -1.26 2.49
N PRO A 103 -21.45 -2.61 2.34
CA PRO A 103 -20.45 -3.28 1.51
C PRO A 103 -20.39 -2.72 0.08
N GLY A 104 -21.54 -2.36 -0.49
CA GLY A 104 -21.60 -1.72 -1.82
C GLY A 104 -20.94 -0.35 -1.87
N GLN A 105 -21.07 0.48 -0.83
CA GLN A 105 -20.40 1.77 -0.75
C GLN A 105 -18.87 1.61 -0.63
N VAL A 106 -18.40 0.64 0.14
CA VAL A 106 -16.96 0.32 0.26
C VAL A 106 -16.40 -0.14 -1.08
N LEU A 107 -17.12 -1.01 -1.80
CA LEU A 107 -16.73 -1.46 -3.14
C LEU A 107 -16.67 -0.30 -4.14
N ILE A 108 -17.68 0.59 -4.15
CA ILE A 108 -17.69 1.77 -5.02
C ILE A 108 -16.50 2.68 -4.68
N THR A 109 -16.19 2.89 -3.42
CA THR A 109 -15.03 3.67 -2.98
C THR A 109 -13.74 3.06 -3.52
N ALA A 110 -13.56 1.74 -3.43
CA ALA A 110 -12.42 1.03 -3.99
C ALA A 110 -12.31 1.25 -5.51
N LEU A 111 -13.41 1.04 -6.24
CA LEU A 111 -13.43 1.16 -7.71
C LEU A 111 -13.15 2.60 -8.17
N LEU A 112 -13.74 3.61 -7.54
CA LEU A 112 -13.48 5.01 -7.88
C LEU A 112 -12.04 5.41 -7.57
N SER A 113 -11.48 4.92 -6.46
CA SER A 113 -10.08 5.18 -6.10
C SER A 113 -9.11 4.49 -7.06
N ILE A 114 -9.40 3.27 -7.53
CA ILE A 114 -8.63 2.58 -8.59
C ILE A 114 -8.70 3.39 -9.88
N ALA A 115 -9.89 3.80 -10.31
CA ALA A 115 -10.06 4.58 -11.52
C ALA A 115 -9.27 5.90 -11.45
N GLY A 116 -9.30 6.59 -10.31
CA GLY A 116 -8.52 7.81 -10.09
C GLY A 116 -7.01 7.56 -10.12
N THR A 117 -6.54 6.48 -9.50
CA THR A 117 -5.13 6.06 -9.54
C THR A 117 -4.67 5.80 -10.97
N VAL A 118 -5.45 5.03 -11.74
CA VAL A 118 -5.15 4.71 -13.13
C VAL A 118 -5.14 5.98 -13.99
N ALA A 119 -6.14 6.86 -13.83
CA ALA A 119 -6.21 8.13 -14.57
C ALA A 119 -4.98 9.02 -14.31
N ILE A 120 -4.58 9.17 -13.04
CA ILE A 120 -3.38 9.92 -12.68
C ILE A 120 -2.12 9.24 -13.23
N GLY A 121 -1.99 7.93 -13.09
CA GLY A 121 -0.84 7.18 -13.61
C GLY A 121 -0.68 7.32 -15.12
N LEU A 122 -1.76 7.17 -15.89
CA LEU A 122 -1.75 7.37 -17.33
C LEU A 122 -1.44 8.82 -17.71
N TYR A 123 -1.99 9.78 -16.97
CA TYR A 123 -1.66 11.18 -17.17
C TYR A 123 -0.17 11.48 -16.91
N LEU A 124 0.41 10.95 -15.83
CA LEU A 124 1.84 11.06 -15.55
C LEU A 124 2.68 10.40 -16.65
N ASN A 125 2.26 9.23 -17.13
CA ASN A 125 2.93 8.57 -18.24
C ASN A 125 2.92 9.42 -19.51
N GLN A 126 1.78 10.06 -19.82
CA GLN A 126 1.69 10.99 -20.96
C GLN A 126 2.62 12.20 -20.78
N GLN A 127 2.71 12.77 -19.58
CA GLN A 127 3.57 13.93 -19.33
C GLN A 127 5.07 13.60 -19.51
N VAL A 128 5.47 12.38 -19.17
CA VAL A 128 6.86 11.94 -19.27
C VAL A 128 7.19 11.45 -20.69
N SER A 129 6.30 10.67 -21.32
CA SER A 129 6.60 9.97 -22.59
C SER A 129 5.91 10.54 -23.82
N GLY A 130 5.01 11.52 -23.65
CA GLY A 130 4.17 12.02 -24.74
C GLY A 130 3.02 11.07 -25.12
N SER A 131 2.86 9.91 -24.45
CA SER A 131 1.82 8.93 -24.72
C SER A 131 1.22 8.37 -23.44
N PHE A 132 -0.11 8.17 -23.39
CA PHE A 132 -0.78 7.54 -22.25
C PHE A 132 -0.30 6.10 -22.01
N PHE A 133 0.08 5.40 -23.06
CA PHE A 133 0.52 3.99 -23.03
C PHE A 133 1.99 3.84 -23.46
N GLY A 134 2.80 4.90 -23.30
CA GLY A 134 4.23 4.83 -23.53
C GLY A 134 4.88 3.76 -22.65
N ASN A 135 5.79 2.97 -23.23
CA ASN A 135 6.49 1.90 -22.52
C ASN A 135 7.56 2.49 -21.59
N THR A 136 7.15 2.91 -20.40
CA THR A 136 8.00 3.57 -19.40
C THR A 136 7.95 2.85 -18.07
N PRO A 137 8.92 3.10 -17.16
CA PRO A 137 8.88 2.62 -15.80
C PRO A 137 7.61 2.99 -15.03
N ILE A 138 7.02 4.19 -15.26
CA ILE A 138 5.79 4.58 -14.55
C ILE A 138 4.58 3.73 -14.98
N LEU A 139 4.49 3.35 -16.25
CA LEU A 139 3.45 2.44 -16.71
C LEU A 139 3.57 1.07 -16.01
N TRP A 140 4.79 0.53 -15.96
CA TRP A 140 5.03 -0.77 -15.31
C TRP A 140 4.85 -0.73 -13.79
N THR A 141 5.32 0.32 -13.11
CA THR A 141 5.08 0.47 -11.67
C THR A 141 3.59 0.62 -11.38
N GLY A 142 2.83 1.31 -12.25
CA GLY A 142 1.37 1.41 -12.15
C GLY A 142 0.68 0.05 -12.31
N ILE A 143 1.07 -0.75 -13.32
CA ILE A 143 0.52 -2.10 -13.56
C ILE A 143 0.85 -3.03 -12.38
N ILE A 144 2.13 -3.07 -11.97
CA ILE A 144 2.58 -3.91 -10.86
C ILE A 144 1.91 -3.48 -9.55
N GLY A 145 1.86 -2.17 -9.26
CA GLY A 145 1.22 -1.63 -8.06
C GLY A 145 -0.27 -1.97 -8.01
N THR A 146 -0.99 -1.81 -9.11
CA THR A 146 -2.41 -2.18 -9.20
C THR A 146 -2.61 -3.70 -9.01
N PHE A 147 -1.76 -4.53 -9.63
CA PHE A 147 -1.79 -5.97 -9.44
C PHE A 147 -1.54 -6.37 -7.98
N LEU A 148 -0.54 -5.79 -7.33
CA LEU A 148 -0.25 -6.05 -5.91
C LEU A 148 -1.40 -5.59 -5.01
N ALA A 149 -1.98 -4.42 -5.28
CA ALA A 149 -3.07 -3.85 -4.50
C ALA A 149 -4.34 -4.72 -4.57
N LEU A 150 -4.80 -5.04 -5.79
CA LEU A 150 -6.02 -5.83 -6.01
C LEU A 150 -5.79 -7.32 -5.68
N GLY A 151 -4.63 -7.85 -6.03
CA GLY A 151 -4.26 -9.24 -5.80
C GLY A 151 -3.93 -9.56 -4.34
N TYR A 152 -3.83 -8.55 -3.46
CA TYR A 152 -3.53 -8.79 -2.06
C TYR A 152 -4.61 -9.65 -1.38
N THR A 153 -5.89 -9.25 -1.50
CA THR A 153 -7.03 -9.98 -0.94
C THR A 153 -8.00 -10.49 -1.99
N GLY A 154 -7.97 -9.94 -3.22
CA GLY A 154 -8.91 -10.24 -4.29
C GLY A 154 -8.69 -11.59 -4.94
N ASP A 155 -9.80 -12.29 -5.25
CA ASP A 155 -9.79 -13.51 -6.03
C ASP A 155 -9.37 -13.25 -7.49
N PRO A 156 -8.68 -14.19 -8.14
CA PRO A 156 -8.20 -15.50 -7.65
C PRO A 156 -6.79 -15.47 -7.05
N VAL A 157 -6.16 -14.29 -6.99
CA VAL A 157 -4.72 -14.15 -6.64
C VAL A 157 -4.51 -14.34 -5.14
N ARG A 158 -5.18 -13.55 -4.30
CA ARG A 158 -5.19 -13.62 -2.83
C ARG A 158 -3.80 -13.81 -2.21
N LEU A 159 -2.84 -12.92 -2.53
CA LEU A 159 -1.45 -13.00 -2.06
C LEU A 159 -1.35 -13.07 -0.53
N GLY A 160 -2.17 -12.28 0.18
CA GLY A 160 -2.23 -12.27 1.64
C GLY A 160 -2.67 -13.63 2.22
N TYR A 161 -3.55 -14.34 1.52
CA TYR A 161 -4.01 -15.68 1.94
C TYR A 161 -3.00 -16.78 1.66
N LYS A 162 -2.10 -16.59 0.68
CA LYS A 162 -1.11 -17.58 0.24
C LYS A 162 0.27 -17.39 0.87
N GLY A 163 0.42 -16.42 1.81
CA GLY A 163 1.68 -16.10 2.48
C GLY A 163 2.69 -15.37 1.60
N PHE A 164 2.21 -14.64 0.60
CA PHE A 164 2.98 -13.71 -0.21
C PHE A 164 2.62 -12.26 0.09
N GLY A 165 1.73 -12.03 1.07
CA GLY A 165 1.24 -10.71 1.43
C GLY A 165 2.35 -9.78 1.90
N GLU A 166 3.24 -10.27 2.74
CA GLU A 166 4.36 -9.51 3.29
C GLU A 166 5.33 -9.05 2.19
N ILE A 167 5.63 -9.94 1.24
CA ILE A 167 6.47 -9.62 0.08
C ILE A 167 5.76 -8.62 -0.83
N ALA A 168 4.47 -8.80 -1.08
CA ALA A 168 3.67 -7.89 -1.90
C ALA A 168 3.65 -6.47 -1.32
N ILE A 169 3.50 -6.34 0.00
CA ILE A 169 3.56 -5.06 0.72
C ILE A 169 4.97 -4.44 0.62
N ALA A 170 6.02 -5.24 0.87
CA ALA A 170 7.41 -4.75 0.76
C ALA A 170 7.70 -4.22 -0.64
N LEU A 171 7.31 -4.94 -1.69
CA LEU A 171 7.52 -4.52 -3.08
C LEU A 171 6.67 -3.28 -3.44
N GLY A 172 5.42 -3.25 -3.01
CA GLY A 172 4.50 -2.15 -3.30
C GLY A 172 4.93 -0.84 -2.67
N PHE A 173 5.20 -0.82 -1.37
CA PHE A 173 5.59 0.39 -0.63
C PHE A 173 7.08 0.75 -0.79
N GLY A 174 7.94 -0.21 -1.08
CA GLY A 174 9.35 0.04 -1.36
C GLY A 174 9.57 0.37 -2.85
N PRO A 175 10.05 -0.60 -3.65
CA PRO A 175 10.48 -0.35 -5.02
C PRO A 175 9.42 0.31 -5.90
N VAL A 176 8.16 -0.15 -5.87
CA VAL A 176 7.11 0.38 -6.77
C VAL A 176 6.83 1.85 -6.51
N MET A 177 6.61 2.25 -5.25
CA MET A 177 6.31 3.64 -4.92
C MET A 177 7.53 4.55 -5.04
N VAL A 178 8.68 4.15 -4.49
CA VAL A 178 9.89 4.98 -4.47
C VAL A 178 10.44 5.19 -5.88
N MET A 179 10.59 4.11 -6.65
CA MET A 179 11.13 4.19 -8.01
C MET A 179 10.15 4.87 -8.96
N GLY A 180 8.83 4.63 -8.81
CA GLY A 180 7.81 5.32 -9.60
C GLY A 180 7.82 6.83 -9.37
N ALA A 181 7.90 7.27 -8.10
CA ALA A 181 8.03 8.68 -7.76
C ALA A 181 9.32 9.30 -8.31
N HIS A 182 10.44 8.63 -8.08
CA HIS A 182 11.75 9.07 -8.58
C HIS A 182 11.75 9.23 -10.11
N TYR A 183 11.25 8.23 -10.86
CA TYR A 183 11.22 8.27 -12.32
C TYR A 183 10.46 9.48 -12.86
N VAL A 184 9.27 9.75 -12.32
CA VAL A 184 8.44 10.88 -12.74
C VAL A 184 9.11 12.22 -12.45
N LEU A 185 9.73 12.34 -11.27
CA LEU A 185 10.32 13.60 -10.81
C LEU A 185 11.68 13.91 -11.45
N THR A 186 12.37 12.90 -11.99
CA THR A 186 13.64 13.06 -12.72
C THR A 186 13.47 13.07 -14.24
N ALA A 187 12.24 13.20 -14.75
CA ALA A 187 11.95 13.12 -16.18
C ALA A 187 12.80 14.08 -17.05
N SER A 188 13.14 15.25 -16.52
CA SER A 188 14.00 16.23 -17.20
C SER A 188 15.47 15.80 -17.37
N ILE A 189 15.98 14.87 -16.53
CA ILE A 189 17.34 14.36 -16.63
C ILE A 189 17.45 13.28 -17.69
N HIS A 190 16.55 12.29 -17.62
CA HIS A 190 16.64 11.13 -18.49
C HIS A 190 15.95 11.29 -19.85
N GLU A 191 15.19 12.38 -20.06
CA GLU A 191 14.48 12.68 -21.31
C GLU A 191 13.69 11.47 -21.86
N ASN A 192 13.12 10.67 -20.94
CA ASN A 192 12.40 9.42 -21.21
C ASN A 192 13.27 8.28 -21.82
N VAL A 193 14.59 8.38 -21.75
CA VAL A 193 15.52 7.33 -22.14
C VAL A 193 15.89 6.50 -20.91
N ILE A 194 15.41 5.25 -20.84
CA ILE A 194 15.57 4.39 -19.66
C ILE A 194 17.04 4.17 -19.28
N SER A 195 17.95 4.11 -20.27
CA SER A 195 19.39 3.96 -19.99
C SER A 195 20.00 5.14 -19.24
N ASN A 196 19.37 6.31 -19.27
CA ASN A 196 19.83 7.51 -18.57
C ASN A 196 19.20 7.65 -17.17
N TRP A 197 18.25 6.76 -16.82
CA TRP A 197 17.61 6.79 -15.53
C TRP A 197 18.47 6.15 -14.44
N ASN A 198 18.82 6.93 -13.42
CA ASN A 198 19.58 6.47 -12.24
C ASN A 198 18.68 5.69 -11.26
N TRP A 199 18.19 4.53 -11.69
CA TRP A 199 17.23 3.72 -10.93
C TRP A 199 17.84 3.03 -9.71
N ILE A 200 19.18 2.81 -9.70
CA ILE A 200 19.84 2.03 -8.65
C ILE A 200 19.77 2.73 -7.30
N GLU A 201 19.99 4.04 -7.25
CA GLU A 201 19.91 4.80 -6.01
C GLU A 201 18.49 4.81 -5.43
N ALA A 202 17.48 4.99 -6.28
CA ALA A 202 16.10 4.91 -5.88
C ALA A 202 15.72 3.51 -5.36
N LEU A 203 16.23 2.44 -6.00
CA LEU A 203 16.05 1.06 -5.54
C LEU A 203 16.70 0.84 -4.16
N ILE A 204 17.96 1.25 -3.97
CA ILE A 204 18.65 1.12 -2.69
C ILE A 204 17.90 1.90 -1.60
N ALA A 205 17.49 3.14 -1.87
CA ALA A 205 16.74 3.97 -0.95
C ALA A 205 15.37 3.37 -0.59
N SER A 206 14.79 2.54 -1.47
CA SER A 206 13.51 1.87 -1.24
C SER A 206 13.57 0.71 -0.23
N VAL A 207 14.75 0.10 -0.03
CA VAL A 207 14.88 -1.11 0.78
C VAL A 207 14.52 -0.89 2.26
N PRO A 208 15.03 0.16 2.94
CA PRO A 208 14.66 0.38 4.35
C PRO A 208 13.16 0.56 4.55
N ILE A 209 12.49 1.35 3.71
CA ILE A 209 11.05 1.58 3.84
C ILE A 209 10.24 0.33 3.50
N ALA A 210 10.67 -0.47 2.52
CA ALA A 210 10.06 -1.76 2.20
C ALA A 210 10.05 -2.68 3.43
N ILE A 211 11.19 -2.79 4.12
CA ILE A 211 11.34 -3.60 5.33
C ILE A 211 10.47 -3.04 6.46
N LEU A 212 10.49 -1.73 6.70
CA LEU A 212 9.71 -1.12 7.78
C LEU A 212 8.21 -1.32 7.59
N VAL A 213 7.68 -1.11 6.38
CA VAL A 213 6.24 -1.30 6.12
C VAL A 213 5.87 -2.79 6.18
N MET A 214 6.72 -3.69 5.69
CA MET A 214 6.54 -5.13 5.87
C MET A 214 6.46 -5.51 7.35
N LEU A 215 7.32 -4.97 8.21
CA LEU A 215 7.33 -5.23 9.65
C LEU A 215 6.07 -4.70 10.34
N ILE A 216 5.51 -3.56 9.91
CA ILE A 216 4.21 -3.06 10.40
C ILE A 216 3.11 -4.07 10.11
N VAL A 217 3.04 -4.60 8.89
CA VAL A 217 2.06 -5.64 8.53
C VAL A 217 2.30 -6.91 9.34
N TRP A 218 3.55 -7.31 9.49
CA TRP A 218 3.90 -8.52 10.23
C TRP A 218 3.48 -8.44 11.70
N ILE A 219 3.71 -7.30 12.40
CA ILE A 219 3.27 -7.16 13.79
C ILE A 219 1.75 -7.21 13.92
N ASN A 220 1.02 -6.66 12.96
CA ASN A 220 -0.45 -6.71 12.96
C ASN A 220 -0.98 -8.14 12.83
N GLN A 221 -0.30 -9.01 12.07
CA GLN A 221 -0.68 -10.40 11.89
C GLN A 221 -0.66 -11.23 13.20
N PHE A 222 0.10 -10.82 14.22
CA PHE A 222 0.06 -11.51 15.51
C PHE A 222 -1.31 -11.41 16.18
N GLN A 223 -1.96 -10.28 16.05
CA GLN A 223 -3.28 -10.04 16.62
C GLN A 223 -4.38 -10.73 15.79
N ASP A 224 -4.18 -10.77 14.46
CA ASP A 224 -5.13 -11.34 13.51
C ASP A 224 -4.97 -12.88 13.33
N ALA A 225 -3.89 -13.48 13.81
CA ALA A 225 -3.57 -14.89 13.58
C ALA A 225 -4.73 -15.87 13.91
N PRO A 226 -5.52 -15.70 14.98
CA PRO A 226 -6.66 -16.58 15.25
C PRO A 226 -7.76 -16.49 14.17
N SER A 227 -8.12 -15.29 13.74
CA SER A 227 -9.13 -15.07 12.71
C SER A 227 -8.60 -15.44 11.32
N ASP A 228 -7.35 -15.12 11.02
CA ASP A 228 -6.69 -15.49 9.77
C ASP A 228 -6.65 -17.00 9.58
N ALA A 229 -6.25 -17.76 10.61
CA ALA A 229 -6.23 -19.22 10.58
C ALA A 229 -7.63 -19.81 10.37
N ALA A 230 -8.67 -19.23 10.99
CA ALA A 230 -10.04 -19.71 10.90
C ALA A 230 -10.64 -19.58 9.48
N VAL A 231 -10.19 -18.58 8.70
CA VAL A 231 -10.62 -18.38 7.30
C VAL A 231 -9.61 -18.92 6.28
N GLY A 232 -8.59 -19.64 6.71
CA GLY A 232 -7.57 -20.23 5.84
C GLY A 232 -6.56 -19.24 5.27
N LYS A 233 -6.39 -18.09 5.89
CA LYS A 233 -5.38 -17.08 5.52
C LYS A 233 -4.03 -17.48 6.10
N ASN A 234 -3.13 -17.97 5.23
CA ASN A 234 -1.84 -18.54 5.61
C ASN A 234 -0.73 -17.47 5.64
N THR A 235 -0.86 -16.47 6.51
CA THR A 235 0.17 -15.46 6.75
C THR A 235 1.44 -16.07 7.35
N TRP A 236 2.55 -15.35 7.34
CA TRP A 236 3.81 -15.86 7.93
C TRP A 236 3.65 -16.19 9.42
N VAL A 237 2.87 -15.40 10.15
CA VAL A 237 2.59 -15.68 11.56
C VAL A 237 1.80 -16.99 11.72
N VAL A 238 0.74 -17.18 10.93
CA VAL A 238 -0.05 -18.43 10.95
C VAL A 238 0.80 -19.64 10.57
N ARG A 239 1.69 -19.51 9.57
CA ARG A 239 2.59 -20.60 9.12
C ARG A 239 3.67 -20.98 10.14
N THR A 240 4.24 -19.99 10.84
CA THR A 240 5.33 -20.24 11.80
C THR A 240 4.82 -20.72 13.16
N ALA A 241 3.53 -20.55 13.42
CA ALA A 241 2.88 -21.09 14.60
C ALA A 241 2.48 -22.55 14.34
N GLU A 242 3.15 -23.49 14.94
CA GLU A 242 2.76 -24.92 14.90
C GLU A 242 1.37 -25.07 15.52
N LYS A 243 0.42 -25.59 14.70
CA LYS A 243 -0.93 -26.09 15.07
C LYS A 243 -1.47 -25.69 16.46
N GLY A 244 -1.87 -24.44 16.61
CA GLY A 244 -2.50 -23.92 17.84
C GLY A 244 -1.56 -23.26 18.86
N GLU A 245 -0.25 -23.25 18.65
CA GLU A 245 0.72 -22.57 19.53
C GLU A 245 0.80 -21.05 19.27
N TRP A 246 0.15 -20.54 18.19
CA TRP A 246 0.01 -19.08 17.98
C TRP A 246 -0.73 -18.40 19.15
N MET A 247 -1.53 -19.12 19.94
CA MET A 247 -2.09 -18.63 21.20
C MET A 247 -1.04 -18.41 22.29
N LYS A 248 0.13 -19.04 22.20
CA LYS A 248 1.23 -18.86 23.15
C LYS A 248 2.22 -17.76 22.76
N LEU A 249 2.09 -17.17 21.55
CA LEU A 249 2.86 -16.01 21.02
C LEU A 249 4.39 -16.06 21.18
N GLU A 250 4.96 -17.14 21.74
CA GLU A 250 6.39 -17.20 22.05
C GLU A 250 7.28 -17.39 20.81
N LYS A 251 6.89 -18.29 19.89
CA LYS A 251 7.70 -18.57 18.69
C LYS A 251 7.64 -17.45 17.66
N PRO A 252 6.46 -16.93 17.26
CA PRO A 252 6.38 -15.81 16.36
C PRO A 252 7.08 -14.54 16.86
N LEU A 253 6.99 -14.25 18.18
CA LEU A 253 7.71 -13.13 18.80
C LEU A 253 9.23 -13.29 18.78
N ARG A 254 9.77 -14.52 18.82
CA ARG A 254 11.21 -14.77 18.69
C ARG A 254 11.74 -14.47 17.31
N LEU A 255 10.94 -14.66 16.27
CA LEU A 255 11.32 -14.30 14.88
C LEU A 255 11.27 -12.78 14.65
N TYR A 256 10.47 -12.05 15.43
CA TYR A 256 10.37 -10.60 15.36
C TYR A 256 11.52 -9.88 16.10
N LYS A 257 12.14 -10.51 17.09
CA LYS A 257 13.32 -9.99 17.82
C LYS A 257 14.61 -10.23 17.04
#